data_403aede56efe762f5a7b8b481ee97c98
#
_entry.id   403aede56efe762f5a7b8b481ee97c98
#
_cell.length_a   1.000
_cell.length_b   1.000
_cell.length_c   1.000
_cell.angle_alpha   90.00
_cell.angle_beta   90.00
_cell.angle_gamma   90.00
#
_symmetry.space_group_name_H-M   'P 1'
#
loop_
_entity.id
_entity.type
_entity.pdbx_description
1 polymer ?
#
loop_
_entity_poly.entity_id
_entity_poly.type
_entity_poly.pdbx_seq_one_letter_code
_entity_poly.pdbx_strand_id
1 'polypeptide(L)'
;MNQFQAALSKLMEGIEKPHGAQALKPSGGQEGVREMKREPEENTEEQEDATEKVASAISENVFGHELDKGEKETAGAVVHYAFGAAMGGVYGIAAEVAPEVSAGLGVPFGAVFWMAADEVTVPLLGLAKPPTEYPLSTHVYALAAHLVYGLTAETVRRAVRNAL
;
A
#
# COMPACT_ATOMS: atom_id res chain seq x y z
N MET A 1 4.00 -3.70 -4.24
CA MET A 1 2.56 -3.55 -3.85
C MET A 1 2.39 -4.21 -2.49
N ASN A 2 1.95 -3.46 -1.47
CA ASN A 2 1.93 -3.92 -0.08
C ASN A 2 0.91 -5.07 0.08
N GLN A 3 1.22 -6.10 0.88
CA GLN A 3 0.34 -7.27 1.11
C GLN A 3 -1.09 -6.88 1.52
N PHE A 4 -1.24 -5.78 2.26
CA PHE A 4 -2.55 -5.24 2.62
C PHE A 4 -3.31 -4.70 1.40
N GLN A 5 -2.65 -3.98 0.51
CA GLN A 5 -3.27 -3.49 -0.73
C GLN A 5 -3.65 -4.67 -1.65
N ALA A 6 -2.82 -5.71 -1.71
CA ALA A 6 -3.12 -6.93 -2.45
C ALA A 6 -4.32 -7.70 -1.85
N ALA A 7 -4.44 -7.73 -0.52
CA ALA A 7 -5.59 -8.34 0.14
C ALA A 7 -6.88 -7.54 -0.08
N LEU A 8 -6.78 -6.21 -0.04
CA LEU A 8 -7.91 -5.31 -0.25
C LEU A 8 -8.40 -5.36 -1.71
N SER A 9 -7.48 -5.40 -2.68
CA SER A 9 -7.85 -5.53 -4.10
C SER A 9 -8.53 -6.88 -4.40
N LYS A 10 -8.07 -7.98 -3.79
CA LYS A 10 -8.75 -9.28 -3.91
C LYS A 10 -10.15 -9.28 -3.30
N LEU A 11 -10.35 -8.57 -2.20
CA LEU A 11 -11.66 -8.44 -1.57
C LEU A 11 -12.63 -7.66 -2.46
N MET A 12 -12.16 -6.57 -3.09
CA MET A 12 -12.96 -5.75 -3.99
C MET A 12 -13.29 -6.47 -5.30
N GLU A 13 -12.36 -7.25 -5.85
CA GLU A 13 -12.59 -8.08 -7.04
C GLU A 13 -13.67 -9.17 -6.80
N GLY A 14 -13.79 -9.65 -5.55
CA GLY A 14 -14.86 -10.56 -5.13
C GLY A 14 -16.26 -9.92 -5.06
N ILE A 15 -16.32 -8.60 -4.89
CA ILE A 15 -17.58 -7.84 -4.79
C ILE A 15 -18.14 -7.46 -6.18
N GLU A 16 -17.26 -7.33 -7.18
CA GLU A 16 -17.61 -6.84 -8.53
C GLU A 16 -18.15 -7.92 -9.48
N LYS A 17 -18.18 -9.20 -9.09
CA LYS A 17 -18.76 -10.26 -9.91
C LYS A 17 -20.26 -10.42 -9.63
N PRO A 18 -21.16 -9.96 -10.52
CA PRO A 18 -22.58 -10.24 -10.38
C PRO A 18 -22.83 -11.73 -10.60
N HIS A 19 -23.47 -12.38 -9.64
CA HIS A 19 -24.02 -13.71 -9.78
C HIS A 19 -25.17 -13.68 -10.79
N GLY A 20 -25.03 -14.46 -11.86
CA GLY A 20 -26.18 -14.99 -12.57
C GLY A 20 -26.40 -14.50 -13.99
N ALA A 21 -25.99 -15.31 -14.95
CA ALA A 21 -26.83 -15.66 -16.11
C ALA A 21 -26.27 -16.95 -16.70
N GLN A 22 -26.93 -18.05 -16.39
CA GLN A 22 -26.87 -19.28 -17.20
C GLN A 22 -27.59 -18.97 -18.51
N ALA A 23 -26.86 -18.98 -19.62
CA ALA A 23 -27.45 -19.05 -20.94
C ALA A 23 -26.93 -20.31 -21.64
N LEU A 24 -27.91 -21.10 -22.10
CA LEU A 24 -27.84 -22.37 -22.78
C LEU A 24 -26.85 -22.38 -23.97
N LYS A 25 -26.10 -23.49 -24.08
CA LYS A 25 -25.37 -23.89 -25.29
C LYS A 25 -26.30 -24.22 -26.44
N PRO A 26 -25.92 -23.96 -27.68
CA PRO A 26 -26.10 -24.89 -28.79
C PRO A 26 -24.78 -25.49 -29.23
N SER A 27 -24.84 -26.80 -29.53
CA SER A 27 -23.76 -27.62 -30.05
C SER A 27 -23.51 -27.34 -31.51
N GLY A 28 -22.28 -27.47 -31.92
CA GLY A 28 -21.93 -27.84 -33.30
C GLY A 28 -20.72 -27.13 -33.91
N GLY A 29 -19.70 -27.90 -34.28
CA GLY A 29 -18.79 -27.57 -35.36
C GLY A 29 -17.36 -27.22 -35.02
N GLN A 30 -16.53 -28.14 -35.28
CA GLN A 30 -15.08 -28.25 -35.30
C GLN A 30 -14.29 -27.10 -35.94
N GLU A 31 -13.06 -27.02 -35.44
CA GLU A 31 -11.82 -26.58 -36.10
C GLU A 31 -11.66 -25.09 -36.38
N GLY A 32 -10.88 -24.46 -35.57
CA GLY A 32 -10.31 -23.15 -35.77
C GLY A 32 -9.26 -22.86 -34.71
N VAL A 33 -8.06 -23.35 -34.97
CA VAL A 33 -6.74 -22.84 -34.58
C VAL A 33 -6.72 -21.91 -33.36
N ARG A 34 -6.12 -22.43 -32.32
CA ARG A 34 -5.51 -21.70 -31.23
C ARG A 34 -4.66 -20.53 -31.71
N GLU A 35 -5.26 -19.41 -31.83
CA GLU A 35 -4.57 -18.16 -31.68
C GLU A 35 -4.97 -17.62 -30.30
N MET A 36 -4.36 -18.23 -29.27
CA MET A 36 -4.26 -17.62 -27.99
C MET A 36 -3.50 -16.32 -28.21
N LYS A 37 -4.26 -15.24 -28.40
CA LYS A 37 -3.74 -13.88 -28.34
C LYS A 37 -3.00 -13.80 -27.02
N ARG A 38 -1.68 -13.99 -27.07
CA ARG A 38 -0.80 -13.52 -26.03
C ARG A 38 -1.09 -12.03 -25.95
N GLU A 39 -1.81 -11.65 -24.93
CA GLU A 39 -1.75 -10.25 -24.51
C GLU A 39 -0.26 -9.96 -24.39
N PRO A 40 0.23 -8.83 -24.93
CA PRO A 40 1.61 -8.47 -24.70
C PRO A 40 1.80 -8.57 -23.20
N GLU A 41 2.77 -9.37 -22.77
CA GLU A 41 3.36 -9.21 -21.45
C GLU A 41 3.76 -7.74 -21.43
N GLU A 42 2.86 -6.92 -20.93
CA GLU A 42 3.18 -5.56 -20.53
C GLU A 42 4.41 -5.74 -19.69
N ASN A 43 5.54 -5.23 -20.18
CA ASN A 43 6.79 -5.14 -19.45
C ASN A 43 6.46 -4.43 -18.14
N THR A 44 5.95 -5.19 -17.20
CA THR A 44 5.99 -4.85 -15.80
C THR A 44 7.45 -5.01 -15.44
N GLU A 45 8.26 -4.02 -15.85
CA GLU A 45 9.41 -3.67 -15.04
C GLU A 45 8.80 -3.53 -13.66
N GLU A 46 9.00 -4.55 -12.82
CA GLU A 46 8.53 -4.55 -11.44
C GLU A 46 9.10 -3.29 -10.81
N GLN A 47 8.27 -2.28 -10.77
CA GLN A 47 8.66 -0.97 -10.29
C GLN A 47 8.85 -1.13 -8.79
N GLU A 48 10.12 -1.11 -8.36
CA GLU A 48 10.46 -1.17 -6.94
C GLU A 48 9.58 -0.20 -6.15
N ASP A 49 8.99 -0.72 -5.08
CA ASP A 49 8.22 0.10 -4.13
C ASP A 49 9.15 1.17 -3.51
N ALA A 50 8.58 2.30 -3.10
CA ALA A 50 9.33 3.36 -2.45
C ALA A 50 10.13 2.87 -1.24
N THR A 51 9.58 1.92 -0.49
CA THR A 51 10.26 1.32 0.68
C THR A 51 11.40 0.41 0.30
N GLU A 52 11.31 -0.30 -0.82
CA GLU A 52 12.39 -1.12 -1.38
C GLU A 52 13.56 -0.25 -1.86
N LYS A 53 13.26 0.89 -2.52
CA LYS A 53 14.27 1.86 -2.93
C LYS A 53 15.01 2.45 -1.72
N VAL A 54 14.29 2.79 -0.65
CA VAL A 54 14.92 3.28 0.59
C VAL A 54 15.77 2.18 1.22
N ALA A 55 15.29 0.94 1.27
CA ALA A 55 16.05 -0.19 1.80
C ALA A 55 17.33 -0.44 1.00
N SER A 56 17.25 -0.43 -0.33
CA SER A 56 18.40 -0.57 -1.22
C SER A 56 19.42 0.55 -0.99
N ALA A 57 18.96 1.81 -0.93
CA ALA A 57 19.83 2.95 -0.68
C ALA A 57 20.53 2.86 0.69
N ILE A 58 19.85 2.39 1.74
CA ILE A 58 20.47 2.17 3.06
C ILE A 58 21.49 1.04 2.97
N SER A 59 21.15 -0.09 2.35
CA SER A 59 22.06 -1.23 2.23
C SER A 59 23.33 -0.87 1.48
N GLU A 60 23.21 -0.22 0.34
CA GLU A 60 24.35 0.19 -0.48
C GLU A 60 25.24 1.22 0.22
N ASN A 61 24.65 2.27 0.81
CA ASN A 61 25.43 3.37 1.38
C ASN A 61 26.00 3.08 2.77
N VAL A 62 25.35 2.23 3.57
CA VAL A 62 25.77 1.93 4.95
C VAL A 62 26.54 0.62 5.04
N PHE A 63 26.10 -0.40 4.31
CA PHE A 63 26.66 -1.75 4.38
C PHE A 63 27.49 -2.14 3.15
N GLY A 64 27.42 -1.36 2.05
CA GLY A 64 28.11 -1.68 0.80
C GLY A 64 27.61 -2.95 0.12
N HIS A 65 26.37 -3.34 0.35
CA HIS A 65 25.72 -4.54 -0.15
C HIS A 65 24.55 -4.22 -1.05
N GLU A 66 24.56 -4.74 -2.28
CA GLU A 66 23.44 -4.69 -3.20
C GLU A 66 22.45 -5.80 -2.83
N LEU A 67 21.18 -5.42 -2.60
CA LEU A 67 20.14 -6.37 -2.24
C LEU A 67 19.65 -7.12 -3.49
N ASP A 68 19.47 -8.44 -3.37
CA ASP A 68 18.74 -9.20 -4.37
C ASP A 68 17.21 -8.96 -4.27
N LYS A 69 16.43 -9.53 -5.20
CA LYS A 69 14.98 -9.29 -5.25
C LYS A 69 14.27 -9.70 -3.96
N GLY A 70 14.57 -10.86 -3.40
CA GLY A 70 13.95 -11.36 -2.17
C GLY A 70 14.35 -10.53 -0.95
N GLU A 71 15.61 -10.08 -0.93
CA GLU A 71 16.14 -9.18 0.10
C GLU A 71 15.45 -7.82 0.03
N LYS A 72 15.24 -7.23 -1.17
CA LYS A 72 14.53 -5.96 -1.36
C LYS A 72 13.11 -6.01 -0.84
N GLU A 73 12.33 -7.04 -1.19
CA GLU A 73 10.98 -7.24 -0.68
C GLU A 73 10.94 -7.30 0.85
N THR A 74 11.86 -8.06 1.44
CA THR A 74 11.93 -8.20 2.90
C THR A 74 12.37 -6.91 3.57
N ALA A 75 13.43 -6.29 3.08
CA ALA A 75 13.98 -5.06 3.61
C ALA A 75 12.99 -3.89 3.42
N GLY A 76 12.31 -3.81 2.29
CA GLY A 76 11.23 -2.86 2.05
C GLY A 76 10.10 -2.99 3.06
N ALA A 77 9.68 -4.23 3.36
CA ALA A 77 8.68 -4.48 4.40
C ALA A 77 9.17 -4.00 5.79
N VAL A 78 10.44 -4.26 6.14
CA VAL A 78 11.03 -3.78 7.40
C VAL A 78 11.02 -2.25 7.46
N VAL A 79 11.45 -1.58 6.39
CA VAL A 79 11.42 -0.11 6.30
C VAL A 79 10.00 0.42 6.46
N HIS A 80 9.02 -0.20 5.80
CA HIS A 80 7.62 0.20 5.90
C HIS A 80 7.08 0.12 7.33
N TYR A 81 7.28 -1.02 7.99
CA TYR A 81 6.80 -1.20 9.37
C TYR A 81 7.57 -0.34 10.38
N ALA A 82 8.88 -0.19 10.22
CA ALA A 82 9.69 0.67 11.07
C ALA A 82 9.26 2.14 10.95
N PHE A 83 9.05 2.61 9.73
CA PHE A 83 8.56 3.96 9.48
C PHE A 83 7.14 4.16 10.05
N GLY A 84 6.23 3.20 9.81
CA GLY A 84 4.90 3.22 10.40
C GLY A 84 4.94 3.26 11.93
N ALA A 85 5.79 2.44 12.57
CA ALA A 85 5.94 2.46 14.02
C ALA A 85 6.47 3.80 14.54
N ALA A 86 7.48 4.39 13.87
CA ALA A 86 8.02 5.69 14.20
C ALA A 86 6.95 6.80 14.10
N MET A 87 6.17 6.81 13.02
CA MET A 87 5.09 7.77 12.83
C MET A 87 3.94 7.57 13.83
N GLY A 88 3.64 6.33 14.22
CA GLY A 88 2.72 6.04 15.32
C GLY A 88 3.22 6.60 16.67
N GLY A 89 4.53 6.53 16.92
CA GLY A 89 5.17 7.17 18.09
C GLY A 89 5.03 8.69 18.06
N VAL A 90 5.30 9.31 16.90
CA VAL A 90 5.10 10.76 16.69
C VAL A 90 3.65 11.16 16.94
N TYR A 91 2.70 10.38 16.41
CA TYR A 91 1.28 10.58 16.69
C TYR A 91 0.96 10.51 18.18
N GLY A 92 1.50 9.49 18.88
CA GLY A 92 1.29 9.32 20.31
C GLY A 92 1.76 10.54 21.11
N ILE A 93 2.97 11.02 20.83
CA ILE A 93 3.52 12.24 21.46
C ILE A 93 2.64 13.45 21.13
N ALA A 94 2.28 13.65 19.86
CA ALA A 94 1.46 14.77 19.45
C ALA A 94 0.08 14.77 20.14
N ALA A 95 -0.55 13.62 20.30
CA ALA A 95 -1.84 13.49 20.97
C ALA A 95 -1.77 13.70 22.49
N GLU A 96 -0.61 13.50 23.12
CA GLU A 96 -0.42 13.86 24.54
C GLU A 96 -0.17 15.37 24.74
N VAL A 97 0.49 16.02 23.77
CA VAL A 97 0.75 17.47 23.85
C VAL A 97 -0.46 18.29 23.41
N ALA A 98 -1.17 17.82 22.39
CA ALA A 98 -2.35 18.47 21.81
C ALA A 98 -3.47 17.43 21.64
N PRO A 99 -4.34 17.26 22.63
CA PRO A 99 -5.39 16.22 22.65
C PRO A 99 -6.34 16.28 21.43
N GLU A 100 -6.45 17.42 20.78
CA GLU A 100 -7.25 17.64 19.57
C GLU A 100 -6.77 16.75 18.41
N VAL A 101 -5.48 16.37 18.39
CA VAL A 101 -4.90 15.49 17.37
C VAL A 101 -5.55 14.10 17.40
N SER A 102 -6.05 13.67 18.58
CA SER A 102 -6.75 12.38 18.73
C SER A 102 -8.24 12.44 18.36
N ALA A 103 -8.76 13.61 17.97
CA ALA A 103 -10.14 13.75 17.53
C ALA A 103 -10.45 12.83 16.34
N GLY A 104 -11.67 12.30 16.29
CA GLY A 104 -12.05 11.36 15.23
C GLY A 104 -11.31 10.02 15.26
N LEU A 105 -10.83 9.59 16.44
CA LEU A 105 -10.20 8.28 16.66
C LEU A 105 -8.91 8.06 15.82
N GLY A 106 -8.16 9.14 15.52
CA GLY A 106 -6.95 9.08 14.71
C GLY A 106 -7.19 9.00 13.19
N VAL A 107 -8.43 8.88 12.73
CA VAL A 107 -8.76 8.82 11.29
C VAL A 107 -8.30 10.07 10.53
N PRO A 108 -8.51 11.32 11.03
CA PRO A 108 -7.97 12.52 10.38
C PRO A 108 -6.44 12.51 10.29
N PHE A 109 -5.75 12.00 11.32
CA PHE A 109 -4.30 11.84 11.28
C PHE A 109 -3.90 10.90 10.15
N GLY A 110 -4.56 9.74 10.00
CA GLY A 110 -4.30 8.81 8.90
C GLY A 110 -4.44 9.48 7.53
N ALA A 111 -5.50 10.29 7.32
CA ALA A 111 -5.71 11.01 6.07
C ALA A 111 -4.62 12.05 5.80
N VAL A 112 -4.24 12.84 6.79
CA VAL A 112 -3.16 13.84 6.67
C VAL A 112 -1.82 13.15 6.44
N PHE A 113 -1.56 12.03 7.10
CA PHE A 113 -0.34 11.25 6.93
C PHE A 113 -0.25 10.68 5.52
N TRP A 114 -1.32 10.09 4.98
CA TRP A 114 -1.38 9.67 3.59
C TRP A 114 -1.06 10.81 2.63
N MET A 115 -1.72 11.95 2.77
CA MET A 115 -1.49 13.11 1.92
C MET A 115 -0.03 13.56 1.97
N ALA A 116 0.54 13.69 3.18
CA ALA A 116 1.89 14.18 3.36
C ALA A 116 2.96 13.17 2.90
N ALA A 117 2.78 11.90 3.19
CA ALA A 117 3.75 10.86 2.84
C ALA A 117 3.61 10.44 1.38
N ASP A 118 2.46 9.86 1.00
CA ASP A 118 2.31 9.20 -0.30
C ASP A 118 2.11 10.18 -1.45
N GLU A 119 1.34 11.25 -1.24
CA GLU A 119 1.00 12.18 -2.32
C GLU A 119 2.04 13.31 -2.48
N VAL A 120 2.81 13.61 -1.44
CA VAL A 120 3.77 14.72 -1.47
C VAL A 120 5.20 14.24 -1.29
N THR A 121 5.56 13.66 -0.14
CA THR A 121 6.96 13.40 0.21
C THR A 121 7.60 12.33 -0.68
N VAL A 122 6.93 11.21 -0.88
CA VAL A 122 7.45 10.08 -1.66
C VAL A 122 7.69 10.47 -3.12
N PRO A 123 6.78 11.18 -3.83
CA PRO A 123 7.04 11.69 -5.17
C PRO A 123 8.12 12.78 -5.22
N LEU A 124 8.15 13.70 -4.25
CA LEU A 124 9.17 14.75 -4.19
C LEU A 124 10.58 14.19 -4.03
N LEU A 125 10.73 13.07 -3.33
CA LEU A 125 12.01 12.39 -3.17
C LEU A 125 12.38 11.51 -4.39
N GLY A 126 11.53 11.46 -5.42
CA GLY A 126 11.76 10.63 -6.60
C GLY A 126 11.60 9.12 -6.34
N LEU A 127 11.01 8.75 -5.21
CA LEU A 127 10.82 7.35 -4.83
C LEU A 127 9.62 6.71 -5.55
N ALA A 128 8.65 7.51 -5.99
CA ALA A 128 7.51 7.10 -6.80
C ALA A 128 7.24 8.09 -7.93
N LYS A 129 6.39 7.69 -8.88
CA LYS A 129 5.89 8.59 -9.93
C LYS A 129 5.01 9.70 -9.34
N PRO A 130 4.81 10.80 -10.08
CA PRO A 130 3.84 11.83 -9.68
C PRO A 130 2.44 11.23 -9.43
N PRO A 131 1.68 11.73 -8.45
CA PRO A 131 0.33 11.22 -8.14
C PRO A 131 -0.61 11.18 -9.34
N THR A 132 -0.45 12.11 -10.27
CA THR A 132 -1.27 12.23 -11.49
C THR A 132 -1.09 11.08 -12.49
N GLU A 133 -0.05 10.27 -12.33
CA GLU A 133 0.23 9.11 -13.19
C GLU A 133 -0.41 7.81 -12.68
N TYR A 134 -0.97 7.84 -11.48
CA TYR A 134 -1.64 6.67 -10.90
C TYR A 134 -3.16 6.74 -11.10
N PRO A 135 -3.83 5.59 -11.29
CA PRO A 135 -5.29 5.55 -11.35
C PRO A 135 -5.90 5.92 -9.99
N LEU A 136 -7.10 6.49 -10.01
CA LEU A 136 -7.83 6.91 -8.80
C LEU A 136 -7.97 5.77 -7.77
N SER A 137 -8.11 4.54 -8.22
CA SER A 137 -8.17 3.35 -7.36
C SER A 137 -6.97 3.21 -6.44
N THR A 138 -5.76 3.51 -6.92
CA THR A 138 -4.53 3.48 -6.11
C THR A 138 -4.60 4.46 -4.95
N HIS A 139 -5.05 5.69 -5.20
CA HIS A 139 -5.21 6.72 -4.16
C HIS A 139 -6.27 6.31 -3.14
N VAL A 140 -7.41 5.76 -3.59
CA VAL A 140 -8.48 5.29 -2.69
C VAL A 140 -8.00 4.15 -1.80
N TYR A 141 -7.27 3.18 -2.34
CA TYR A 141 -6.71 2.07 -1.55
C TYR A 141 -5.66 2.55 -0.55
N ALA A 142 -4.75 3.43 -0.99
CA ALA A 142 -3.73 3.99 -0.12
C ALA A 142 -4.36 4.81 1.01
N LEU A 143 -5.32 5.67 0.70
CA LEU A 143 -6.08 6.43 1.70
C LEU A 143 -6.77 5.48 2.69
N ALA A 144 -7.52 4.48 2.22
CA ALA A 144 -8.22 3.53 3.08
C ALA A 144 -7.24 2.82 4.06
N ALA A 145 -6.08 2.40 3.57
CA ALA A 145 -5.02 1.80 4.40
C ALA A 145 -4.55 2.77 5.49
N HIS A 146 -4.37 4.04 5.16
CA HIS A 146 -3.93 5.06 6.12
C HIS A 146 -5.01 5.45 7.13
N LEU A 147 -6.30 5.42 6.75
CA LEU A 147 -7.40 5.59 7.72
C LEU A 147 -7.41 4.46 8.75
N VAL A 148 -7.24 3.21 8.31
CA VAL A 148 -7.09 2.05 9.21
C VAL A 148 -5.85 2.18 10.08
N TYR A 149 -4.73 2.64 9.52
CA TYR A 149 -3.52 2.91 10.27
C TYR A 149 -3.75 3.97 11.38
N GLY A 150 -4.39 5.09 11.07
CA GLY A 150 -4.70 6.14 12.04
C GLY A 150 -5.58 5.63 13.20
N LEU A 151 -6.62 4.85 12.88
CA LEU A 151 -7.48 4.20 13.88
C LEU A 151 -6.68 3.22 14.75
N THR A 152 -5.78 2.45 14.14
CA THR A 152 -4.92 1.50 14.86
C THR A 152 -3.95 2.22 15.78
N ALA A 153 -3.30 3.28 15.32
CA ALA A 153 -2.39 4.09 16.12
C ALA A 153 -3.07 4.66 17.37
N GLU A 154 -4.29 5.20 17.23
CA GLU A 154 -5.06 5.70 18.36
C GLU A 154 -5.47 4.58 19.31
N THR A 155 -5.86 3.43 18.79
CA THR A 155 -6.23 2.27 19.63
C THR A 155 -5.05 1.78 20.44
N VAL A 156 -3.87 1.66 19.82
CA VAL A 156 -2.63 1.27 20.51
C VAL A 156 -2.25 2.32 21.55
N ARG A 157 -2.29 3.62 21.22
CA ARG A 157 -2.02 4.70 22.15
C ARG A 157 -2.90 4.60 23.41
N ARG A 158 -4.22 4.41 23.23
CA ARG A 158 -5.14 4.25 24.35
C ARG A 158 -4.85 3.01 25.18
N ALA A 159 -4.52 1.90 24.53
CA ALA A 159 -4.17 0.67 25.23
C ALA A 159 -2.91 0.86 26.10
N VAL A 160 -1.86 1.48 25.54
CA VAL A 160 -0.62 1.78 26.28
C VAL A 160 -0.90 2.72 27.44
N ARG A 161 -1.65 3.81 27.22
CA ARG A 161 -1.99 4.76 28.26
C ARG A 161 -2.79 4.14 29.40
N ASN A 162 -3.67 3.19 29.11
CA ASN A 162 -4.46 2.50 30.14
C ASN A 162 -3.66 1.45 30.91
N ALA A 163 -2.50 1.03 30.39
CA ALA A 163 -1.63 0.05 31.01
C ALA A 163 -0.53 0.67 31.88
N LEU A 164 -0.28 1.97 31.76
CA LEU A 164 0.68 2.77 32.55
C LEU A 164 -0.01 3.47 33.72
#